data_70ced90d0a671e31a0297e7f6a167cc1
#
_entry.id   70ced90d0a671e31a0297e7f6a167cc1
#
_cell.length_a   1.000
_cell.length_b   1.000
_cell.length_c   1.000
_cell.angle_alpha   90.00
_cell.angle_beta   90.00
_cell.angle_gamma   90.00
#
_symmetry.space_group_name_H-M   'P 1'
#
loop_
_entity.id
_entity.type
_entity.pdbx_description
1 polymer ?
#
loop_
_entity_poly.entity_id
_entity_poly.type
_entity_poly.pdbx_seq_one_letter_code
_entity_poly.pdbx_strand_id
1 'polypeptide(L)'
;MEADRMRNLRFSDETFASERDVIVEERRQRIDNNPGAVLGERMRAMLWPHHPYGTPVIGWLHEIQSLDRETALQFYRTWYAPNNVILVVAGDIDAVELRPLAERYYGRLRPTQNLPARTWVSDPPAVGPMRVTHRDEKVRQPSMSRIYRAVSYGTDEGRQAHALDVAVEILGGSETSRMYRALVEDQRIAVSAGVSANTSGLGGGSASVFATPAEGVPLDRVEAAADEVIATFLRDGPTDAELARAKSSLAAAAIYSRDSQESMANVYGSSLAQGESIDDVVSWADNIRAVTRDEALAMARQTFDINQSVTGWLLPEEGAE
;
A
#
# COMPACT_ATOMS: atom_id res chain seq x y z
N MET A 1 14.29 7.54 -27.22
CA MET A 1 15.07 7.33 -25.98
C MET A 1 14.47 6.20 -25.16
N GLU A 2 13.25 6.29 -24.59
CA GLU A 2 12.68 5.23 -23.72
C GLU A 2 12.54 3.88 -24.42
N ALA A 3 11.99 3.84 -25.64
CA ALA A 3 11.90 2.61 -26.42
C ALA A 3 13.27 1.97 -26.72
N ASP A 4 14.32 2.79 -26.90
CA ASP A 4 15.70 2.31 -27.08
C ASP A 4 16.24 1.75 -25.75
N ARG A 5 15.99 2.42 -24.63
CA ARG A 5 16.39 1.98 -23.31
C ARG A 5 15.79 0.61 -22.91
N MET A 6 14.64 0.27 -23.45
CA MET A 6 14.03 -1.06 -23.25
C MET A 6 14.88 -2.22 -23.80
N ARG A 7 15.87 -1.97 -24.68
CA ARG A 7 16.68 -3.02 -25.31
C ARG A 7 18.18 -2.77 -25.29
N ASN A 8 18.59 -1.51 -25.24
CA ASN A 8 19.96 -1.13 -25.46
C ASN A 8 20.60 -0.40 -24.29
N LEU A 9 20.03 -0.57 -23.08
CA LEU A 9 20.61 0.02 -21.87
C LEU A 9 22.05 -0.44 -21.69
N ARG A 10 22.96 0.52 -21.49
CA ARG A 10 24.39 0.28 -21.27
C ARG A 10 24.83 1.14 -20.09
N PHE A 11 25.59 0.55 -19.20
CA PHE A 11 26.28 1.24 -18.13
C PHE A 11 27.58 0.51 -17.78
N SER A 12 28.58 1.25 -17.31
CA SER A 12 29.87 0.72 -16.86
C SER A 12 29.77 0.21 -15.40
N ASP A 13 30.80 -0.52 -14.98
CA ASP A 13 30.93 -0.91 -13.57
C ASP A 13 31.04 0.30 -12.64
N GLU A 14 31.72 1.36 -13.07
CA GLU A 14 31.86 2.61 -12.33
C GLU A 14 30.50 3.31 -12.17
N THR A 15 29.72 3.45 -13.26
CA THR A 15 28.38 4.04 -13.21
C THR A 15 27.47 3.22 -12.30
N PHE A 16 27.52 1.88 -12.39
CA PHE A 16 26.73 1.00 -11.55
C PHE A 16 27.08 1.16 -10.07
N ALA A 17 28.37 1.19 -9.72
CA ALA A 17 28.81 1.37 -8.35
C ALA A 17 28.31 2.70 -7.75
N SER A 18 28.41 3.78 -8.53
CA SER A 18 27.91 5.09 -8.11
C SER A 18 26.40 5.08 -7.88
N GLU A 19 25.60 4.50 -8.77
CA GLU A 19 24.14 4.41 -8.62
C GLU A 19 23.73 3.50 -7.46
N ARG A 20 24.43 2.40 -7.22
CA ARG A 20 24.22 1.55 -6.05
C ARG A 20 24.46 2.33 -4.75
N ASP A 21 25.49 3.14 -4.67
CA ASP A 21 25.78 3.96 -3.49
C ASP A 21 24.70 5.04 -3.28
N VAL A 22 24.11 5.56 -4.37
CA VAL A 22 22.92 6.45 -4.27
C VAL A 22 21.73 5.71 -3.65
N ILE A 23 21.46 4.46 -4.03
CA ILE A 23 20.37 3.65 -3.44
C ILE A 23 20.65 3.36 -1.95
N VAL A 24 21.90 3.08 -1.59
CA VAL A 24 22.29 2.90 -0.17
C VAL A 24 21.99 4.17 0.63
N GLU A 25 22.33 5.35 0.09
CA GLU A 25 22.05 6.61 0.76
C GLU A 25 20.54 6.93 0.81
N GLU A 26 19.80 6.61 -0.24
CA GLU A 26 18.34 6.72 -0.26
C GLU A 26 17.71 5.84 0.83
N ARG A 27 18.20 4.59 1.02
CA ARG A 27 17.75 3.73 2.10
C ARG A 27 18.01 4.34 3.47
N ARG A 28 19.22 4.89 3.68
CA ARG A 28 19.54 5.57 4.94
C ARG A 28 18.59 6.71 5.23
N GLN A 29 18.28 7.54 4.23
CA GLN A 29 17.38 8.68 4.39
C GLN A 29 15.93 8.26 4.64
N ARG A 30 15.43 7.27 3.88
CA ARG A 30 14.01 6.88 3.93
C ARG A 30 13.69 5.91 5.06
N ILE A 31 14.62 5.01 5.40
CA ILE A 31 14.38 3.93 6.36
C ILE A 31 15.24 4.09 7.59
N ASP A 32 16.57 3.97 7.47
CA ASP A 32 17.46 3.78 8.62
C ASP A 32 17.47 4.99 9.56
N ASN A 33 17.28 6.20 9.04
CA ASN A 33 17.18 7.43 9.82
C ASN A 33 15.76 7.80 10.28
N ASN A 34 14.77 6.96 9.98
CA ASN A 34 13.37 7.17 10.34
C ASN A 34 12.87 6.03 11.22
N PRO A 35 12.75 6.22 12.54
CA PRO A 35 12.33 5.17 13.47
C PRO A 35 10.98 4.53 13.11
N GLY A 36 10.03 5.34 12.60
CA GLY A 36 8.73 4.84 12.13
C GLY A 36 8.85 3.92 10.92
N ALA A 37 9.75 4.24 9.99
CA ALA A 37 10.00 3.40 8.83
C ALA A 37 10.72 2.09 9.20
N VAL A 38 11.66 2.14 10.16
CA VAL A 38 12.30 0.94 10.72
C VAL A 38 11.28 0.02 11.39
N LEU A 39 10.37 0.59 12.19
CA LEU A 39 9.28 -0.18 12.79
C LEU A 39 8.38 -0.79 11.71
N GLY A 40 7.96 0.00 10.72
CA GLY A 40 7.10 -0.46 9.61
C GLY A 40 7.74 -1.59 8.79
N GLU A 41 9.04 -1.52 8.52
CA GLU A 41 9.80 -2.58 7.83
C GLU A 41 9.76 -3.90 8.63
N ARG A 42 10.01 -3.84 9.93
CA ARG A 42 9.93 -5.01 10.83
C ARG A 42 8.53 -5.61 10.88
N MET A 43 7.52 -4.76 11.04
CA MET A 43 6.12 -5.20 11.07
C MET A 43 5.73 -5.90 9.77
N ARG A 44 6.13 -5.35 8.62
CA ARG A 44 5.85 -5.92 7.31
C ARG A 44 6.52 -7.29 7.13
N ALA A 45 7.79 -7.42 7.51
CA ALA A 45 8.50 -8.70 7.47
C ALA A 45 7.86 -9.76 8.38
N MET A 46 7.28 -9.36 9.51
CA MET A 46 6.53 -10.27 10.39
C MET A 46 5.17 -10.65 9.80
N LEU A 47 4.48 -9.71 9.12
CA LEU A 47 3.17 -9.95 8.52
C LEU A 47 3.27 -10.90 7.31
N TRP A 48 4.35 -10.77 6.53
CA TRP A 48 4.63 -11.58 5.33
C TRP A 48 6.00 -12.26 5.43
N PRO A 49 6.14 -13.32 6.25
CA PRO A 49 7.44 -13.98 6.45
C PRO A 49 7.97 -14.71 5.21
N HIS A 50 7.11 -15.14 4.30
CA HIS A 50 7.49 -15.87 3.08
C HIS A 50 7.08 -15.15 1.79
N HIS A 51 6.02 -14.38 1.83
CA HIS A 51 5.54 -13.65 0.66
C HIS A 51 6.54 -12.52 0.30
N PRO A 52 6.80 -12.24 -0.99
CA PRO A 52 7.72 -11.17 -1.42
C PRO A 52 7.41 -9.78 -0.86
N TYR A 53 6.17 -9.52 -0.45
CA TYR A 53 5.77 -8.24 0.17
C TYR A 53 6.39 -8.01 1.57
N GLY A 54 6.98 -9.03 2.18
CA GLY A 54 7.79 -8.88 3.38
C GLY A 54 9.13 -8.19 3.13
N THR A 55 9.63 -8.23 1.89
CA THR A 55 10.85 -7.53 1.50
C THR A 55 10.55 -6.03 1.30
N PRO A 56 11.36 -5.11 1.85
CA PRO A 56 11.20 -3.68 1.59
C PRO A 56 11.30 -3.35 0.10
N VAL A 57 10.53 -2.39 -0.37
CA VAL A 57 10.57 -1.97 -1.79
C VAL A 57 11.97 -1.52 -2.21
N ILE A 58 12.69 -0.83 -1.33
CA ILE A 58 14.07 -0.41 -1.58
C ILE A 58 15.09 -1.55 -1.45
N GLY A 59 14.68 -2.70 -0.90
CA GLY A 59 15.55 -3.85 -0.62
C GLY A 59 16.21 -3.79 0.77
N TRP A 60 16.76 -4.92 1.22
CA TRP A 60 17.56 -4.99 2.44
C TRP A 60 18.95 -4.40 2.19
N LEU A 61 19.52 -3.68 3.17
CA LEU A 61 20.82 -3.02 3.01
C LEU A 61 21.93 -3.98 2.54
N HIS A 62 22.01 -5.16 3.13
CA HIS A 62 23.03 -6.15 2.75
C HIS A 62 22.85 -6.70 1.33
N GLU A 63 21.61 -6.81 0.85
CA GLU A 63 21.30 -7.20 -0.53
C GLU A 63 21.70 -6.10 -1.50
N ILE A 64 21.33 -4.84 -1.21
CA ILE A 64 21.73 -3.67 -2.03
C ILE A 64 23.25 -3.61 -2.15
N GLN A 65 23.98 -3.76 -1.04
CA GLN A 65 25.44 -3.73 -1.00
C GLN A 65 26.09 -4.89 -1.79
N SER A 66 25.41 -6.03 -1.88
CA SER A 66 25.88 -7.21 -2.61
C SER A 66 25.58 -7.19 -4.10
N LEU A 67 24.70 -6.27 -4.56
CA LEU A 67 24.36 -6.17 -5.99
C LEU A 67 25.59 -5.80 -6.82
N ASP A 68 25.75 -6.53 -7.92
CA ASP A 68 26.72 -6.24 -8.96
C ASP A 68 26.05 -5.90 -10.29
N ARG A 69 26.85 -5.39 -11.21
CA ARG A 69 26.39 -4.98 -12.54
C ARG A 69 25.79 -6.14 -13.33
N GLU A 70 26.36 -7.35 -13.22
CA GLU A 70 25.90 -8.49 -14.02
C GLU A 70 24.51 -8.96 -13.54
N THR A 71 24.30 -9.02 -12.23
CA THR A 71 22.99 -9.32 -11.63
C THR A 71 21.94 -8.30 -12.08
N ALA A 72 22.26 -7.01 -12.05
CA ALA A 72 21.36 -5.96 -12.52
C ALA A 72 21.04 -6.07 -14.01
N LEU A 73 22.05 -6.36 -14.84
CA LEU A 73 21.83 -6.59 -16.28
C LEU A 73 21.03 -7.85 -16.56
N GLN A 74 21.18 -8.91 -15.75
CA GLN A 74 20.38 -10.12 -15.88
C GLN A 74 18.91 -9.83 -15.55
N PHE A 75 18.63 -9.09 -14.48
CA PHE A 75 17.30 -8.65 -14.15
C PHE A 75 16.68 -7.81 -15.27
N TYR A 76 17.42 -6.83 -15.78
CA TYR A 76 16.98 -6.01 -16.90
C TYR A 76 16.64 -6.85 -18.14
N ARG A 77 17.51 -7.76 -18.57
CA ARG A 77 17.29 -8.63 -19.75
C ARG A 77 16.06 -9.53 -19.58
N THR A 78 15.77 -9.92 -18.37
CA THR A 78 14.64 -10.81 -18.05
C THR A 78 13.31 -10.06 -18.02
N TRP A 79 13.26 -8.95 -17.31
CA TRP A 79 11.99 -8.32 -16.92
C TRP A 79 11.65 -7.05 -17.69
N TYR A 80 12.64 -6.31 -18.22
CA TYR A 80 12.42 -5.16 -19.10
C TYR A 80 12.09 -5.63 -20.52
N ALA A 81 10.91 -6.15 -20.68
CA ALA A 81 10.42 -6.78 -21.89
C ALA A 81 9.24 -6.01 -22.45
N PRO A 82 9.16 -5.75 -23.78
CA PRO A 82 8.03 -5.03 -24.37
C PRO A 82 6.68 -5.69 -24.13
N ASN A 83 6.66 -6.99 -23.97
CA ASN A 83 5.46 -7.77 -23.59
C ASN A 83 5.23 -7.86 -22.06
N ASN A 84 5.98 -7.10 -21.27
CA ASN A 84 5.83 -6.95 -19.81
C ASN A 84 5.73 -5.47 -19.42
N VAL A 85 5.28 -4.62 -20.34
CA VAL A 85 5.22 -3.17 -20.17
C VAL A 85 3.86 -2.64 -20.57
N ILE A 86 3.36 -1.70 -19.82
CA ILE A 86 2.19 -0.91 -20.13
C ILE A 86 2.66 0.52 -20.41
N LEU A 87 2.35 1.05 -21.59
CA LEU A 87 2.62 2.42 -21.95
C LEU A 87 1.36 3.26 -21.74
N VAL A 88 1.45 4.20 -20.84
CA VAL A 88 0.39 5.20 -20.61
C VAL A 88 0.93 6.56 -21.02
N VAL A 89 0.16 7.29 -21.80
CA VAL A 89 0.52 8.64 -22.27
C VAL A 89 -0.59 9.61 -21.90
N ALA A 90 -0.22 10.68 -21.23
CA ALA A 90 -1.08 11.81 -20.94
C ALA A 90 -0.47 13.10 -21.50
N GLY A 91 -1.28 13.94 -22.12
CA GLY A 91 -0.80 15.18 -22.74
C GLY A 91 -1.79 15.70 -23.77
N ASP A 92 -1.40 16.80 -24.43
CA ASP A 92 -2.18 17.41 -25.51
C ASP A 92 -1.97 16.66 -26.84
N ILE A 93 -2.50 15.44 -26.89
CA ILE A 93 -2.46 14.56 -28.07
C ILE A 93 -3.66 13.61 -28.04
N ASP A 94 -4.29 13.40 -29.17
CA ASP A 94 -5.35 12.41 -29.28
C ASP A 94 -4.83 10.99 -29.61
N ALA A 95 -5.70 10.00 -29.42
CA ALA A 95 -5.34 8.60 -29.64
C ALA A 95 -5.02 8.28 -31.11
N VAL A 96 -5.58 9.01 -32.06
CA VAL A 96 -5.38 8.80 -33.50
C VAL A 96 -3.98 9.27 -33.89
N GLU A 97 -3.54 10.39 -33.33
CA GLU A 97 -2.20 10.96 -33.53
C GLU A 97 -1.14 10.17 -32.77
N LEU A 98 -1.45 9.74 -31.54
CA LEU A 98 -0.53 8.98 -30.67
C LEU A 98 -0.20 7.61 -31.23
N ARG A 99 -1.21 6.88 -31.76
CA ARG A 99 -1.07 5.48 -32.19
C ARG A 99 0.08 5.26 -33.17
N PRO A 100 0.22 6.00 -34.27
CA PRO A 100 1.33 5.79 -35.21
C PRO A 100 2.69 6.11 -34.57
N LEU A 101 2.77 7.00 -33.60
CA LEU A 101 4.00 7.29 -32.85
C LEU A 101 4.37 6.11 -31.95
N ALA A 102 3.41 5.58 -31.18
CA ALA A 102 3.61 4.41 -30.35
C ALA A 102 4.06 3.19 -31.18
N GLU A 103 3.39 2.93 -32.30
CA GLU A 103 3.74 1.84 -33.23
C GLU A 103 5.12 2.05 -33.85
N ARG A 104 5.49 3.27 -34.18
CA ARG A 104 6.81 3.61 -34.75
C ARG A 104 7.94 3.34 -33.78
N TYR A 105 7.78 3.67 -32.50
CA TYR A 105 8.87 3.60 -31.52
C TYR A 105 8.85 2.28 -30.72
N TYR A 106 7.70 1.85 -30.23
CA TYR A 106 7.55 0.67 -29.39
C TYR A 106 7.11 -0.58 -30.17
N GLY A 107 6.26 -0.43 -31.18
CA GLY A 107 5.76 -1.55 -31.98
C GLY A 107 6.82 -2.33 -32.76
N ARG A 108 8.02 -1.79 -32.91
CA ARG A 108 9.18 -2.47 -33.53
C ARG A 108 9.97 -3.32 -32.55
N LEU A 109 9.74 -3.18 -31.25
CA LEU A 109 10.45 -3.94 -30.24
C LEU A 109 9.92 -5.39 -30.23
N ARG A 110 10.83 -6.34 -30.35
CA ARG A 110 10.46 -7.75 -30.34
C ARG A 110 10.13 -8.18 -28.92
N PRO A 111 9.06 -8.95 -28.71
CA PRO A 111 8.73 -9.51 -27.41
C PRO A 111 9.87 -10.40 -26.91
N THR A 112 10.06 -10.43 -25.59
CA THR A 112 10.98 -11.36 -24.95
C THR A 112 10.34 -12.75 -24.93
N GLN A 113 11.07 -13.74 -25.43
CA GLN A 113 10.67 -15.13 -25.34
C GLN A 113 10.93 -15.66 -23.91
N ASN A 114 10.07 -16.55 -23.45
CA ASN A 114 10.22 -17.21 -22.16
C ASN A 114 10.26 -16.24 -20.97
N LEU A 115 9.43 -15.19 -21.02
CA LEU A 115 9.21 -14.34 -19.85
C LEU A 115 8.73 -15.23 -18.69
N PRO A 116 9.43 -15.23 -17.54
CA PRO A 116 9.05 -16.08 -16.43
C PRO A 116 7.63 -15.76 -15.93
N ALA A 117 6.84 -16.78 -15.67
CA ALA A 117 5.55 -16.60 -14.99
C ALA A 117 5.80 -16.12 -13.56
N ARG A 118 4.98 -15.18 -13.11
CA ARG A 118 5.00 -14.73 -11.73
C ARG A 118 4.35 -15.78 -10.84
N THR A 119 5.06 -16.25 -9.84
CA THR A 119 4.54 -17.19 -8.84
C THR A 119 4.60 -16.55 -7.47
N TRP A 120 3.54 -16.71 -6.70
CA TRP A 120 3.45 -16.19 -5.34
C TRP A 120 3.55 -17.32 -4.33
N VAL A 121 4.35 -17.11 -3.30
CA VAL A 121 4.38 -17.99 -2.14
C VAL A 121 3.32 -17.47 -1.17
N SER A 122 2.40 -18.35 -0.78
CA SER A 122 1.39 -18.01 0.22
C SER A 122 1.97 -18.18 1.63
N ASP A 123 1.76 -17.20 2.46
CA ASP A 123 2.04 -17.33 3.87
C ASP A 123 0.94 -18.17 4.55
N PRO A 124 1.30 -19.04 5.51
CA PRO A 124 0.31 -19.72 6.32
C PRO A 124 -0.52 -18.70 7.14
N PRO A 125 -1.73 -19.07 7.58
CA PRO A 125 -2.46 -18.27 8.55
C PRO A 125 -1.60 -18.02 9.80
N ALA A 126 -1.66 -16.80 10.35
CA ALA A 126 -1.00 -16.52 11.62
C ALA A 126 -1.67 -17.33 12.75
N VAL A 127 -0.88 -17.75 13.71
CA VAL A 127 -1.36 -18.55 14.86
C VAL A 127 -1.75 -17.70 16.07
N GLY A 128 -1.63 -16.38 15.95
CA GLY A 128 -1.97 -15.42 16.99
C GLY A 128 -1.41 -14.04 16.71
N PRO A 129 -1.80 -13.02 17.49
CA PRO A 129 -1.35 -11.66 17.30
C PRO A 129 0.15 -11.55 17.56
N MET A 130 0.85 -10.83 16.69
CA MET A 130 2.26 -10.53 16.84
C MET A 130 2.45 -9.10 17.33
N ARG A 131 3.56 -8.86 18.08
CA ARG A 131 3.86 -7.52 18.59
C ARG A 131 5.34 -7.24 18.45
N VAL A 132 5.67 -5.99 18.12
CA VAL A 132 7.02 -5.46 18.09
C VAL A 132 7.05 -4.06 18.72
N THR A 133 8.06 -3.80 19.55
CA THR A 133 8.31 -2.46 20.09
C THR A 133 9.64 -1.97 19.56
N HIS A 134 9.66 -0.74 19.07
CA HIS A 134 10.87 -0.03 18.68
C HIS A 134 11.03 1.21 19.53
N ARG A 135 12.21 1.35 20.17
CA ARG A 135 12.60 2.53 20.92
C ARG A 135 13.73 3.22 20.19
N ASP A 136 13.68 4.54 20.15
CA ASP A 136 14.71 5.33 19.47
C ASP A 136 14.77 6.74 20.09
N GLU A 137 15.97 7.29 20.24
CA GLU A 137 16.22 8.62 20.80
C GLU A 137 15.59 9.78 19.99
N LYS A 138 15.33 9.55 18.71
CA LYS A 138 14.69 10.55 17.82
C LYS A 138 13.18 10.62 18.02
N VAL A 139 12.56 9.62 18.64
CA VAL A 139 11.13 9.59 18.88
C VAL A 139 10.79 10.51 20.04
N ARG A 140 9.92 11.49 19.79
CA ARG A 140 9.44 12.42 20.83
C ARG A 140 8.04 12.08 21.33
N GLN A 141 7.21 11.51 20.47
CA GLN A 141 5.84 11.17 20.79
C GLN A 141 5.61 9.69 20.50
N PRO A 142 5.10 8.92 21.47
CA PRO A 142 4.74 7.53 21.25
C PRO A 142 3.68 7.40 20.15
N SER A 143 3.69 6.28 19.46
CA SER A 143 2.61 5.94 18.53
C SER A 143 2.42 4.44 18.41
N MET A 144 1.23 4.03 18.04
CA MET A 144 0.93 2.65 17.67
C MET A 144 0.53 2.55 16.21
N SER A 145 0.90 1.44 15.61
CA SER A 145 0.38 0.99 14.34
C SER A 145 0.07 -0.50 14.43
N ARG A 146 -1.04 -0.93 13.81
CA ARG A 146 -1.36 -2.35 13.68
C ARG A 146 -1.69 -2.64 12.23
N ILE A 147 -1.04 -3.63 11.66
CA ILE A 147 -1.22 -4.01 10.25
C ILE A 147 -1.84 -5.40 10.15
N TYR A 148 -2.65 -5.56 9.12
CA TYR A 148 -3.37 -6.78 8.77
C TYR A 148 -3.16 -7.10 7.30
N ARG A 149 -3.22 -8.39 6.92
CA ARG A 149 -3.38 -8.76 5.51
C ARG A 149 -4.79 -8.43 5.06
N ALA A 150 -4.91 -8.02 3.82
CA ALA A 150 -6.19 -7.65 3.22
C ALA A 150 -6.30 -8.16 1.78
N VAL A 151 -7.50 -8.13 1.25
CA VAL A 151 -7.76 -8.35 -0.17
C VAL A 151 -7.23 -7.18 -1.00
N SER A 152 -6.97 -7.41 -2.28
CA SER A 152 -6.62 -6.37 -3.23
C SER A 152 -7.35 -6.53 -4.55
N TYR A 153 -7.45 -5.45 -5.31
CA TYR A 153 -8.11 -5.44 -6.62
C TYR A 153 -7.47 -6.40 -7.64
N GLY A 154 -6.17 -6.62 -7.56
CA GLY A 154 -5.41 -7.49 -8.47
C GLY A 154 -5.52 -9.00 -8.16
N THR A 155 -6.37 -9.41 -7.23
CA THR A 155 -6.60 -10.84 -6.91
C THR A 155 -7.97 -11.32 -7.40
N ASP A 156 -8.20 -12.62 -7.39
CA ASP A 156 -9.51 -13.22 -7.72
C ASP A 156 -10.65 -12.71 -6.81
N GLU A 157 -10.30 -12.19 -5.63
CA GLU A 157 -11.21 -11.60 -4.65
C GLU A 157 -11.35 -10.08 -4.82
N GLY A 158 -10.86 -9.50 -5.93
CA GLY A 158 -10.78 -8.05 -6.15
C GLY A 158 -12.09 -7.30 -5.96
N ARG A 159 -13.23 -7.91 -6.28
CA ARG A 159 -14.55 -7.31 -6.03
C ARG A 159 -14.80 -7.01 -4.55
N GLN A 160 -14.23 -7.79 -3.64
CA GLN A 160 -14.36 -7.61 -2.20
C GLN A 160 -13.56 -6.41 -1.70
N ALA A 161 -12.55 -5.95 -2.45
CA ALA A 161 -11.76 -4.78 -2.10
C ALA A 161 -12.62 -3.50 -2.01
N HIS A 162 -13.66 -3.35 -2.85
CA HIS A 162 -14.59 -2.23 -2.74
C HIS A 162 -15.33 -2.21 -1.39
N ALA A 163 -15.71 -3.38 -0.89
CA ALA A 163 -16.38 -3.50 0.40
C ALA A 163 -15.42 -3.18 1.57
N LEU A 164 -14.15 -3.55 1.43
CA LEU A 164 -13.12 -3.18 2.39
C LEU A 164 -12.87 -1.67 2.39
N ASP A 165 -12.75 -1.04 1.21
CA ASP A 165 -12.56 0.42 1.12
C ASP A 165 -13.69 1.18 1.80
N VAL A 166 -14.95 0.74 1.61
CA VAL A 166 -16.11 1.34 2.29
C VAL A 166 -16.04 1.11 3.81
N ALA A 167 -15.69 -0.08 4.27
CA ALA A 167 -15.55 -0.37 5.70
C ALA A 167 -14.45 0.47 6.36
N VAL A 168 -13.31 0.62 5.69
CA VAL A 168 -12.17 1.42 6.14
C VAL A 168 -12.52 2.91 6.20
N GLU A 169 -13.22 3.45 5.18
CA GLU A 169 -13.67 4.85 5.18
C GLU A 169 -14.57 5.13 6.39
N ILE A 170 -15.48 4.22 6.75
CA ILE A 170 -16.34 4.36 7.94
C ILE A 170 -15.54 4.24 9.23
N LEU A 171 -14.62 3.27 9.29
CA LEU A 171 -13.85 3.00 10.50
C LEU A 171 -12.85 4.11 10.82
N GLY A 172 -12.11 4.62 9.82
CA GLY A 172 -11.00 5.50 10.11
C GLY A 172 -10.47 6.33 8.94
N GLY A 173 -11.15 6.37 7.78
CA GLY A 173 -10.66 7.03 6.57
C GLY A 173 -10.75 8.57 6.59
N SER A 174 -11.47 9.16 7.54
CA SER A 174 -11.68 10.61 7.61
C SER A 174 -11.90 11.09 9.05
N GLU A 175 -11.93 12.41 9.26
CA GLU A 175 -12.26 13.02 10.56
C GLU A 175 -13.69 12.72 11.03
N THR A 176 -14.59 12.34 10.15
CA THR A 176 -15.95 11.94 10.49
C THR A 176 -16.09 10.44 10.75
N SER A 177 -15.00 9.68 10.70
CA SER A 177 -14.96 8.25 10.95
C SER A 177 -15.12 7.90 12.44
N ARG A 178 -15.44 6.64 12.71
CA ARG A 178 -15.63 6.16 14.10
C ARG A 178 -14.37 6.29 14.95
N MET A 179 -13.20 5.93 14.37
CA MET A 179 -11.93 5.95 15.10
C MET A 179 -11.55 7.36 15.51
N TYR A 180 -11.59 8.30 14.56
CA TYR A 180 -11.24 9.69 14.82
C TYR A 180 -12.20 10.31 15.86
N ARG A 181 -13.50 10.17 15.66
CA ARG A 181 -14.50 10.70 16.58
C ARG A 181 -14.35 10.15 18.00
N ALA A 182 -14.21 8.84 18.12
CA ALA A 182 -14.12 8.20 19.44
C ALA A 182 -12.85 8.58 20.21
N LEU A 183 -11.68 8.57 19.56
CA LEU A 183 -10.40 8.75 20.23
C LEU A 183 -9.95 10.22 20.28
N VAL A 184 -10.26 11.01 19.25
CA VAL A 184 -9.78 12.40 19.13
C VAL A 184 -10.83 13.40 19.63
N GLU A 185 -12.08 13.28 19.19
CA GLU A 185 -13.12 14.27 19.54
C GLU A 185 -13.77 13.99 20.89
N ASP A 186 -14.28 12.76 21.10
CA ASP A 186 -15.10 12.41 22.26
C ASP A 186 -14.24 12.16 23.49
N GLN A 187 -13.33 11.19 23.43
CA GLN A 187 -12.49 10.80 24.57
C GLN A 187 -11.25 11.70 24.74
N ARG A 188 -10.79 12.35 23.68
CA ARG A 188 -9.60 13.23 23.65
C ARG A 188 -8.34 12.56 24.21
N ILE A 189 -8.20 11.28 23.95
CA ILE A 189 -7.05 10.48 24.38
C ILE A 189 -5.99 10.34 23.28
N ALA A 190 -6.30 10.75 22.07
CA ALA A 190 -5.38 10.75 20.95
C ALA A 190 -5.37 12.12 20.24
N VAL A 191 -4.24 12.49 19.66
CA VAL A 191 -4.10 13.64 18.76
C VAL A 191 -4.35 13.27 17.31
N SER A 192 -4.18 12.00 16.97
CA SER A 192 -4.55 11.42 15.68
C SER A 192 -4.90 9.94 15.85
N ALA A 193 -5.89 9.49 15.09
CA ALA A 193 -6.26 8.08 15.02
C ALA A 193 -7.00 7.82 13.72
N GLY A 194 -6.78 6.65 13.12
CA GLY A 194 -7.44 6.30 11.88
C GLY A 194 -7.20 4.86 11.45
N VAL A 195 -7.84 4.52 10.34
CA VAL A 195 -7.71 3.24 9.65
C VAL A 195 -7.49 3.54 8.17
N SER A 196 -6.57 2.82 7.55
CA SER A 196 -6.34 2.90 6.12
C SER A 196 -6.19 1.52 5.52
N ALA A 197 -6.41 1.37 4.22
CA ALA A 197 -6.10 0.16 3.48
C ALA A 197 -5.28 0.48 2.24
N ASN A 198 -4.38 -0.42 1.91
CA ASN A 198 -3.76 -0.52 0.61
C ASN A 198 -4.35 -1.76 -0.07
N THR A 199 -5.36 -1.52 -0.89
CA THR A 199 -6.06 -2.54 -1.68
C THR A 199 -5.47 -2.73 -3.06
N SER A 200 -4.32 -2.10 -3.32
CA SER A 200 -3.57 -2.22 -4.57
C SER A 200 -2.49 -3.29 -4.44
N GLY A 201 -2.43 -4.23 -5.38
CA GLY A 201 -1.37 -5.24 -5.43
C GLY A 201 -1.79 -6.53 -6.11
N LEU A 202 -0.83 -7.18 -6.75
CA LEU A 202 -1.02 -8.47 -7.44
C LEU A 202 -1.15 -9.67 -6.49
N GLY A 203 -0.58 -9.57 -5.30
CA GLY A 203 -0.47 -10.68 -4.33
C GLY A 203 -1.24 -10.47 -3.03
N GLY A 204 -2.15 -9.52 -3.00
CA GLY A 204 -2.91 -9.13 -1.82
C GLY A 204 -2.64 -7.68 -1.38
N GLY A 205 -3.40 -7.23 -0.40
CA GLY A 205 -3.34 -5.91 0.19
C GLY A 205 -2.99 -5.90 1.67
N SER A 206 -3.06 -4.73 2.27
CA SER A 206 -2.93 -4.57 3.72
C SER A 206 -3.92 -3.53 4.25
N ALA A 207 -4.34 -3.69 5.49
CA ALA A 207 -5.02 -2.65 6.24
C ALA A 207 -4.19 -2.25 7.45
N SER A 208 -4.30 -1.01 7.89
CA SER A 208 -3.59 -0.52 9.06
C SER A 208 -4.48 0.33 9.95
N VAL A 209 -4.31 0.17 11.25
CA VAL A 209 -4.88 1.03 12.30
C VAL A 209 -3.72 1.78 12.92
N PHE A 210 -3.86 3.08 13.11
CA PHE A 210 -2.83 3.90 13.72
C PHE A 210 -3.44 4.85 14.74
N ALA A 211 -2.68 5.15 15.78
CA ALA A 211 -3.04 6.18 16.75
C ALA A 211 -1.79 6.77 17.43
N THR A 212 -1.89 8.07 17.72
CA THR A 212 -0.89 8.82 18.47
C THR A 212 -1.56 9.37 19.72
N PRO A 213 -1.12 9.02 20.93
CA PRO A 213 -1.75 9.45 22.17
C PRO A 213 -1.69 10.97 22.36
N ALA A 214 -2.64 11.53 23.07
CA ALA A 214 -2.54 12.87 23.61
C ALA A 214 -1.48 12.93 24.72
N GLU A 215 -0.98 14.12 25.04
CA GLU A 215 0.03 14.31 26.08
C GLU A 215 -0.43 13.70 27.42
N GLY A 216 0.46 12.93 28.04
CA GLY A 216 0.19 12.26 29.32
C GLY A 216 -0.73 11.04 29.25
N VAL A 217 -1.22 10.66 28.07
CA VAL A 217 -2.06 9.48 27.91
C VAL A 217 -1.19 8.26 27.59
N PRO A 218 -1.30 7.16 28.34
CA PRO A 218 -0.58 5.92 28.07
C PRO A 218 -1.00 5.29 26.74
N LEU A 219 -0.05 4.72 26.00
CA LEU A 219 -0.30 4.14 24.67
C LEU A 219 -1.22 2.92 24.71
N ASP A 220 -1.15 2.12 25.76
CA ASP A 220 -2.03 0.96 25.99
C ASP A 220 -3.51 1.36 26.12
N ARG A 221 -3.78 2.52 26.75
CA ARG A 221 -5.14 3.07 26.83
C ARG A 221 -5.69 3.42 25.44
N VAL A 222 -4.85 4.02 24.60
CA VAL A 222 -5.24 4.39 23.23
C VAL A 222 -5.44 3.13 22.38
N GLU A 223 -4.57 2.15 22.52
CA GLU A 223 -4.71 0.85 21.84
C GLU A 223 -6.03 0.15 22.24
N ALA A 224 -6.32 0.06 23.54
CA ALA A 224 -7.56 -0.56 24.03
C ALA A 224 -8.82 0.17 23.51
N ALA A 225 -8.79 1.50 23.44
CA ALA A 225 -9.89 2.27 22.88
C ALA A 225 -10.07 2.04 21.37
N ALA A 226 -8.97 1.93 20.61
CA ALA A 226 -9.02 1.58 19.20
C ALA A 226 -9.59 0.17 18.97
N ASP A 227 -9.22 -0.78 19.82
CA ASP A 227 -9.74 -2.15 19.78
C ASP A 227 -11.26 -2.18 20.06
N GLU A 228 -11.76 -1.39 21.01
CA GLU A 228 -13.20 -1.28 21.28
C GLU A 228 -13.98 -0.69 20.11
N VAL A 229 -13.43 0.32 19.41
CA VAL A 229 -14.05 0.88 18.20
C VAL A 229 -14.19 -0.21 17.12
N ILE A 230 -13.12 -0.98 16.89
CA ILE A 230 -13.13 -2.08 15.92
C ILE A 230 -14.13 -3.15 16.37
N ALA A 231 -14.07 -3.61 17.61
CA ALA A 231 -14.95 -4.64 18.14
C ALA A 231 -16.43 -4.25 18.02
N THR A 232 -16.74 -3.00 18.30
CA THR A 232 -18.10 -2.44 18.15
C THR A 232 -18.55 -2.46 16.68
N PHE A 233 -17.68 -2.06 15.75
CA PHE A 233 -18.00 -2.12 14.33
C PHE A 233 -18.23 -3.56 13.85
N LEU A 234 -17.37 -4.50 14.26
CA LEU A 234 -17.49 -5.91 13.87
C LEU A 234 -18.74 -6.59 14.44
N ARG A 235 -19.23 -6.13 15.59
CA ARG A 235 -20.46 -6.62 16.22
C ARG A 235 -21.70 -6.05 15.55
N ASP A 236 -21.78 -4.72 15.42
CA ASP A 236 -23.01 -3.99 15.10
C ASP A 236 -23.11 -3.63 13.61
N GLY A 237 -21.99 -3.61 12.89
CA GLY A 237 -21.89 -3.17 11.51
C GLY A 237 -22.03 -1.65 11.34
N PRO A 238 -21.97 -1.16 10.08
CA PRO A 238 -22.23 0.23 9.78
C PRO A 238 -23.73 0.57 9.89
N THR A 239 -24.05 1.80 10.22
CA THR A 239 -25.39 2.35 10.04
C THR A 239 -25.61 2.74 8.57
N ASP A 240 -26.88 2.86 8.15
CA ASP A 240 -27.22 3.27 6.78
C ASP A 240 -26.67 4.68 6.46
N ALA A 241 -26.65 5.56 7.43
CA ALA A 241 -26.10 6.92 7.28
C ALA A 241 -24.58 6.91 7.08
N GLU A 242 -23.84 6.08 7.82
CA GLU A 242 -22.39 5.91 7.64
C GLU A 242 -22.07 5.30 6.29
N LEU A 243 -22.80 4.27 5.90
CA LEU A 243 -22.65 3.60 4.61
C LEU A 243 -22.86 4.58 3.46
N ALA A 244 -23.95 5.36 3.49
CA ALA A 244 -24.26 6.33 2.46
C ALA A 244 -23.19 7.43 2.37
N ARG A 245 -22.72 7.94 3.51
CA ARG A 245 -21.67 8.97 3.57
C ARG A 245 -20.34 8.45 3.00
N ALA A 246 -19.89 7.27 3.43
CA ALA A 246 -18.64 6.68 2.96
C ALA A 246 -18.65 6.44 1.44
N LYS A 247 -19.73 5.87 0.91
CA LYS A 247 -19.90 5.67 -0.53
C LYS A 247 -19.88 6.97 -1.31
N SER A 248 -20.51 8.01 -0.78
CA SER A 248 -20.52 9.35 -1.40
C SER A 248 -19.13 10.00 -1.38
N SER A 249 -18.40 9.89 -0.25
CA SER A 249 -17.03 10.40 -0.09
C SER A 249 -16.08 9.75 -1.10
N LEU A 250 -16.04 8.42 -1.14
CA LEU A 250 -15.17 7.66 -2.03
C LEU A 250 -15.50 7.92 -3.51
N ALA A 251 -16.79 7.93 -3.88
CA ALA A 251 -17.19 8.22 -5.26
C ALA A 251 -16.86 9.65 -5.68
N ALA A 252 -16.98 10.62 -4.77
CA ALA A 252 -16.60 12.01 -5.04
C ALA A 252 -15.08 12.15 -5.26
N ALA A 253 -14.27 11.51 -4.40
CA ALA A 253 -12.82 11.51 -4.55
C ALA A 253 -12.37 10.95 -5.91
N ALA A 254 -13.01 9.86 -6.37
CA ALA A 254 -12.74 9.29 -7.68
C ALA A 254 -13.14 10.21 -8.85
N ILE A 255 -14.15 11.06 -8.68
CA ILE A 255 -14.52 12.07 -9.69
C ILE A 255 -13.47 13.18 -9.73
N TYR A 256 -13.07 13.71 -8.57
CA TYR A 256 -12.06 14.76 -8.49
C TYR A 256 -10.68 14.34 -9.02
N SER A 257 -10.31 13.07 -8.87
CA SER A 257 -9.04 12.56 -9.42
C SER A 257 -8.97 12.64 -10.95
N ARG A 258 -10.12 12.71 -11.63
CA ARG A 258 -10.21 12.81 -13.11
C ARG A 258 -9.85 14.19 -13.66
N ASP A 259 -9.79 15.21 -12.83
CA ASP A 259 -9.45 16.59 -13.25
C ASP A 259 -7.95 16.73 -13.58
N SER A 260 -7.12 15.77 -13.16
CA SER A 260 -5.68 15.76 -13.43
C SER A 260 -5.33 14.64 -14.43
N GLN A 261 -4.77 15.02 -15.58
CA GLN A 261 -4.27 14.06 -16.58
C GLN A 261 -3.17 13.16 -16.01
N GLU A 262 -2.28 13.71 -15.18
CA GLU A 262 -1.23 12.95 -14.50
C GLU A 262 -1.84 11.93 -13.52
N SER A 263 -2.81 12.35 -12.71
CA SER A 263 -3.53 11.46 -11.81
C SER A 263 -4.21 10.31 -12.56
N MET A 264 -4.85 10.62 -13.69
CA MET A 264 -5.49 9.59 -14.51
C MET A 264 -4.49 8.64 -15.15
N ALA A 265 -3.35 9.14 -15.63
CA ALA A 265 -2.27 8.28 -16.15
C ALA A 265 -1.75 7.33 -15.07
N ASN A 266 -1.56 7.83 -13.85
CA ASN A 266 -1.14 7.02 -12.72
C ASN A 266 -2.20 5.99 -12.31
N VAL A 267 -3.49 6.36 -12.28
CA VAL A 267 -4.59 5.43 -11.99
C VAL A 267 -4.61 4.29 -13.01
N TYR A 268 -4.70 4.59 -14.30
CA TYR A 268 -4.72 3.54 -15.32
C TYR A 268 -3.42 2.71 -15.34
N GLY A 269 -2.27 3.36 -15.23
CA GLY A 269 -0.98 2.67 -15.25
C GLY A 269 -0.80 1.73 -14.08
N SER A 270 -1.13 2.14 -12.88
CA SER A 270 -1.02 1.31 -11.68
C SER A 270 -2.05 0.17 -11.67
N SER A 271 -3.31 0.46 -11.97
CA SER A 271 -4.37 -0.56 -12.00
C SER A 271 -4.07 -1.66 -13.02
N LEU A 272 -3.73 -1.28 -14.25
CA LEU A 272 -3.36 -2.26 -15.29
C LEU A 272 -2.09 -3.06 -14.92
N ALA A 273 -1.09 -2.43 -14.30
CA ALA A 273 0.12 -3.11 -13.84
C ALA A 273 -0.14 -4.08 -12.68
N GLN A 274 -1.23 -3.90 -11.97
CA GLN A 274 -1.69 -4.74 -10.87
C GLN A 274 -2.72 -5.80 -11.28
N GLY A 275 -3.02 -5.90 -12.58
CA GLY A 275 -3.87 -6.95 -13.14
C GLY A 275 -5.35 -6.56 -13.28
N GLU A 276 -5.72 -5.33 -12.94
CA GLU A 276 -7.06 -4.80 -13.21
C GLU A 276 -7.23 -4.49 -14.70
N SER A 277 -8.46 -4.42 -15.15
CA SER A 277 -8.83 -3.99 -16.51
C SER A 277 -9.21 -2.50 -16.54
N ILE A 278 -9.29 -1.93 -17.74
CA ILE A 278 -9.84 -0.57 -17.93
C ILE A 278 -11.28 -0.49 -17.42
N ASP A 279 -12.07 -1.54 -17.61
CA ASP A 279 -13.47 -1.60 -17.17
C ASP A 279 -13.56 -1.57 -15.63
N ASP A 280 -12.64 -2.21 -14.92
CA ASP A 280 -12.58 -2.14 -13.45
C ASP A 280 -12.33 -0.70 -12.97
N VAL A 281 -11.39 0.00 -13.60
CA VAL A 281 -11.12 1.43 -13.29
C VAL A 281 -12.33 2.31 -13.58
N VAL A 282 -12.99 2.11 -14.71
CA VAL A 282 -14.14 2.93 -15.13
C VAL A 282 -15.34 2.68 -14.21
N SER A 283 -15.61 1.43 -13.86
CA SER A 283 -16.74 1.01 -13.03
C SER A 283 -16.52 1.15 -11.54
N TRP A 284 -15.31 1.50 -11.09
CA TRP A 284 -14.94 1.53 -9.67
C TRP A 284 -15.93 2.32 -8.81
N ALA A 285 -16.31 3.53 -9.23
CA ALA A 285 -17.24 4.36 -8.47
C ALA A 285 -18.66 3.75 -8.38
N ASP A 286 -19.10 3.05 -9.42
CA ASP A 286 -20.40 2.37 -9.41
C ASP A 286 -20.34 1.11 -8.53
N ASN A 287 -19.24 0.39 -8.54
CA ASN A 287 -18.99 -0.73 -7.66
C ASN A 287 -18.98 -0.30 -6.18
N ILE A 288 -18.35 0.83 -5.84
CA ILE A 288 -18.42 1.44 -4.48
C ILE A 288 -19.88 1.75 -4.11
N ARG A 289 -20.66 2.36 -5.01
CA ARG A 289 -22.07 2.66 -4.74
C ARG A 289 -22.92 1.41 -4.53
N ALA A 290 -22.57 0.30 -5.16
CA ALA A 290 -23.28 -0.97 -5.07
C ALA A 290 -22.97 -1.74 -3.76
N VAL A 291 -21.88 -1.43 -3.04
CA VAL A 291 -21.52 -2.11 -1.78
C VAL A 291 -22.68 -2.09 -0.80
N THR A 292 -23.03 -3.24 -0.27
CA THR A 292 -24.04 -3.42 0.75
C THR A 292 -23.44 -3.33 2.17
N ARG A 293 -24.32 -3.15 3.17
CA ARG A 293 -23.93 -3.18 4.58
C ARG A 293 -23.30 -4.51 4.99
N ASP A 294 -23.87 -5.60 4.53
CA ASP A 294 -23.42 -6.95 4.88
C ASP A 294 -22.06 -7.27 4.25
N GLU A 295 -21.80 -6.83 3.01
CA GLU A 295 -20.51 -6.97 2.37
C GLU A 295 -19.43 -6.17 3.12
N ALA A 296 -19.68 -4.91 3.46
CA ALA A 296 -18.74 -4.09 4.21
C ALA A 296 -18.43 -4.70 5.60
N LEU A 297 -19.45 -5.21 6.31
CA LEU A 297 -19.26 -5.88 7.58
C LEU A 297 -18.52 -7.22 7.45
N ALA A 298 -18.83 -8.01 6.44
CA ALA A 298 -18.15 -9.28 6.20
C ALA A 298 -16.66 -9.08 5.93
N MET A 299 -16.33 -8.10 5.09
CA MET A 299 -14.93 -7.77 4.80
C MET A 299 -14.18 -7.20 6.00
N ALA A 300 -14.82 -6.37 6.81
CA ALA A 300 -14.23 -5.90 8.05
C ALA A 300 -13.92 -7.05 9.01
N ARG A 301 -14.84 -8.02 9.18
CA ARG A 301 -14.64 -9.21 10.01
C ARG A 301 -13.50 -10.10 9.52
N GLN A 302 -13.36 -10.25 8.20
CA GLN A 302 -12.26 -11.00 7.60
C GLN A 302 -10.92 -10.30 7.80
N THR A 303 -10.87 -8.97 7.63
CA THR A 303 -9.62 -8.21 7.63
C THR A 303 -9.14 -7.91 9.05
N PHE A 304 -10.02 -7.46 9.96
CA PHE A 304 -9.63 -6.97 11.30
C PHE A 304 -9.66 -8.07 12.38
N ASP A 305 -9.30 -9.31 12.01
CA ASP A 305 -9.03 -10.36 13.00
C ASP A 305 -7.69 -10.09 13.68
N ILE A 306 -7.73 -9.81 14.99
CA ILE A 306 -6.54 -9.52 15.80
C ILE A 306 -5.49 -10.62 15.72
N ASN A 307 -5.90 -11.89 15.55
CA ASN A 307 -4.99 -13.03 15.44
C ASN A 307 -4.18 -13.03 14.14
N GLN A 308 -4.60 -12.25 13.15
CA GLN A 308 -3.93 -12.09 11.85
C GLN A 308 -3.15 -10.77 11.76
N SER A 309 -2.80 -10.17 12.90
CA SER A 309 -2.20 -8.83 12.94
C SER A 309 -0.78 -8.79 13.48
N VAL A 310 -0.09 -7.72 13.13
CA VAL A 310 1.16 -7.29 13.77
C VAL A 310 0.94 -5.90 14.35
N THR A 311 1.10 -5.77 15.67
CA THR A 311 1.05 -4.48 16.37
C THR A 311 2.45 -3.97 16.64
N GLY A 312 2.73 -2.76 16.22
CA GLY A 312 3.98 -2.02 16.46
C GLY A 312 3.77 -0.85 17.41
N TRP A 313 4.63 -0.75 18.39
CA TRP A 313 4.76 0.41 19.25
C TRP A 313 6.06 1.14 18.95
N LEU A 314 5.98 2.41 18.64
CA LEU A 314 7.12 3.31 18.52
C LEU A 314 7.18 4.15 19.78
N LEU A 315 8.29 4.07 20.50
CA LEU A 315 8.45 4.71 21.80
C LEU A 315 9.73 5.53 21.85
N PRO A 316 9.77 6.61 22.66
CA PRO A 316 11.02 7.26 23.06
C PRO A 316 11.97 6.27 23.73
N GLU A 317 13.26 6.53 23.68
CA GLU A 317 14.24 5.80 24.49
C GLU A 317 14.01 6.07 25.97
N GLU A 318 14.21 5.07 26.82
CA GLU A 318 14.03 5.22 28.27
C GLU A 318 15.06 6.21 28.84
N GLY A 319 14.57 7.30 29.45
CA GLY A 319 15.43 8.32 30.06
C GLY A 319 15.70 9.54 29.17
N ALA A 320 15.09 9.67 28.01
CA ALA A 320 15.10 10.91 27.24
C ALA A 320 14.00 11.84 27.78
N GLU A 321 14.33 12.65 28.81
CA GLU A 321 13.56 13.82 29.25
C GLU A 321 13.98 15.07 28.47
#